data_160dea6eeb9938ce6f550b7bd393f9ed
#
_entry.id   160dea6eeb9938ce6f550b7bd393f9ed
#
_cell.length_a   1.000
_cell.length_b   1.000
_cell.length_c   1.000
_cell.angle_alpha   90.00
_cell.angle_beta   90.00
_cell.angle_gamma   90.00
#
_symmetry.space_group_name_H-M   'P 1'
#
loop_
_entity.id
_entity.type
_entity.pdbx_description
1 polymer ?
#
loop_
_entity_poly.entity_id
_entity_poly.type
_entity_poly.pdbx_seq_one_letter_code
_entity_poly.pdbx_strand_id
1 'polypeptide(L)'
;NIIKYDMIAVKNSNPSSKQNTDLLDELDSNSVKRYKQIHFTTLNRNLGEDKTKQTINVIVPKANTDLSKYINLMSSSTGKKLKLTNNGVIISEKLAQLTNAKVGHYIKLKDTNDKWKKFKVSGICEMYMGHYMVMNKQAYKHYFDKEYKTNGYLITTKSGKLQTVSEKLMATGAIKGINQNVNNKKTIDNLINSLNKVILILIAISTILALVVIYN
;
A
#
# COMPACT_ATOMS: atom_id res chain seq x y z
N ASN A 1 4.24 -14.56 -0.19
CA ASN A 1 4.16 -13.12 0.05
C ASN A 1 3.07 -12.52 -0.83
N ILE A 2 2.04 -11.93 -0.23
CA ILE A 2 0.87 -11.41 -0.95
C ILE A 2 1.15 -10.04 -1.54
N ILE A 3 1.70 -9.13 -0.76
CA ILE A 3 2.14 -7.82 -1.22
C ILE A 3 3.59 -7.93 -1.69
N LYS A 4 3.82 -7.60 -2.96
CA LYS A 4 5.12 -7.70 -3.62
C LYS A 4 5.65 -6.35 -4.10
N TYR A 5 4.84 -5.28 -4.00
CA TYR A 5 5.32 -3.92 -4.21
C TYR A 5 5.99 -3.39 -2.94
N ASP A 6 6.91 -2.48 -3.10
CA ASP A 6 7.64 -1.87 -1.99
C ASP A 6 6.97 -0.56 -1.54
N MET A 7 6.32 0.17 -2.46
CA MET A 7 5.64 1.42 -2.14
C MET A 7 4.48 1.71 -3.10
N ILE A 8 3.55 2.56 -2.62
CA ILE A 8 2.55 3.25 -3.44
C ILE A 8 2.96 4.71 -3.52
N ALA A 9 3.20 5.23 -4.72
CA ALA A 9 3.43 6.64 -4.96
C ALA A 9 2.16 7.28 -5.50
N VAL A 10 1.70 8.37 -4.87
CA VAL A 10 0.47 9.08 -5.25
C VAL A 10 0.86 10.40 -5.91
N LYS A 11 0.33 10.65 -7.10
CA LYS A 11 0.60 11.85 -7.89
C LYS A 11 -0.06 13.09 -7.32
N ASN A 12 0.57 14.23 -7.53
CA ASN A 12 -0.07 15.54 -7.42
C ASN A 12 -1.22 15.65 -8.42
N SER A 13 -2.19 16.51 -8.13
CA SER A 13 -3.37 16.69 -8.98
C SER A 13 -3.02 17.29 -10.35
N ASN A 14 -2.09 18.26 -10.37
CA ASN A 14 -1.70 19.00 -11.57
C ASN A 14 -0.18 19.16 -11.66
N PRO A 15 0.59 18.08 -11.87
CA PRO A 15 2.02 18.20 -12.09
C PRO A 15 2.31 18.88 -13.45
N SER A 16 3.35 19.71 -13.51
CA SER A 16 3.79 20.31 -14.77
C SER A 16 4.31 19.24 -15.75
N SER A 17 4.43 19.60 -17.02
CA SER A 17 5.03 18.70 -18.03
C SER A 17 6.43 18.25 -17.65
N LYS A 18 7.27 19.16 -17.13
CA LYS A 18 8.61 18.84 -16.65
C LYS A 18 8.57 17.86 -15.49
N GLN A 19 7.74 18.10 -14.47
CA GLN A 19 7.59 17.20 -13.33
C GLN A 19 7.12 15.80 -13.77
N ASN A 20 6.21 15.70 -14.75
CA ASN A 20 5.79 14.42 -15.30
C ASN A 20 6.93 13.70 -16.04
N THR A 21 7.75 14.42 -16.81
CA THR A 21 8.93 13.85 -17.48
C THR A 21 9.93 13.34 -16.44
N ASP A 22 10.30 14.16 -15.46
CA ASP A 22 11.24 13.78 -14.39
C ASP A 22 10.72 12.55 -13.61
N LEU A 23 9.40 12.45 -13.39
CA LEU A 23 8.76 11.28 -12.76
C LEU A 23 8.93 10.02 -13.61
N LEU A 24 8.66 10.09 -14.91
CA LEU A 24 8.80 8.93 -15.82
C LEU A 24 10.26 8.49 -15.91
N ASP A 25 11.19 9.43 -16.01
CA ASP A 25 12.63 9.13 -16.03
C ASP A 25 13.07 8.38 -14.75
N GLU A 26 12.57 8.78 -13.57
CA GLU A 26 12.89 8.07 -12.34
C GLU A 26 12.20 6.69 -12.26
N LEU A 27 10.96 6.56 -12.75
CA LEU A 27 10.26 5.28 -12.81
C LEU A 27 10.96 4.29 -13.75
N ASP A 28 11.56 4.77 -14.83
CA ASP A 28 12.30 3.96 -15.80
C ASP A 28 13.79 3.81 -15.43
N SER A 29 14.22 4.36 -14.28
CA SER A 29 15.60 4.29 -13.81
C SER A 29 16.01 2.85 -13.45
N ASN A 30 17.33 2.61 -13.46
CA ASN A 30 17.93 1.33 -13.07
C ASN A 30 17.65 0.93 -11.60
N SER A 31 17.18 1.85 -10.76
CA SER A 31 16.85 1.60 -9.35
C SER A 31 15.45 1.03 -9.15
N VAL A 32 14.56 1.25 -10.10
CA VAL A 32 13.21 0.70 -10.13
C VAL A 32 13.24 -0.65 -10.87
N LYS A 33 12.66 -1.67 -10.25
CA LYS A 33 12.56 -2.99 -10.85
C LYS A 33 11.35 -3.09 -11.78
N ARG A 34 10.21 -2.51 -11.36
CA ARG A 34 8.96 -2.46 -12.11
C ARG A 34 7.97 -1.52 -11.43
N TYR A 35 7.04 -1.00 -12.19
CA TYR A 35 5.93 -0.21 -11.68
C TYR A 35 4.62 -0.50 -12.43
N LYS A 36 3.50 -0.16 -11.82
CA LYS A 36 2.16 -0.32 -12.38
C LYS A 36 1.29 0.88 -12.04
N GLN A 37 0.66 1.46 -13.06
CA GLN A 37 -0.31 2.53 -12.85
C GLN A 37 -1.58 2.02 -12.16
N ILE A 38 -2.04 2.77 -11.19
CA ILE A 38 -3.25 2.50 -10.42
C ILE A 38 -4.06 3.79 -10.18
N HIS A 39 -5.32 3.61 -9.84
CA HIS A 39 -6.03 4.59 -9.02
C HIS A 39 -5.91 4.15 -7.56
N PHE A 40 -5.50 5.07 -6.71
CA PHE A 40 -5.36 4.86 -5.27
C PHE A 40 -6.16 5.92 -4.52
N THR A 41 -6.95 5.50 -3.57
CA THR A 41 -7.62 6.37 -2.61
C THR A 41 -7.73 5.69 -1.25
N THR A 42 -8.03 6.47 -0.22
CA THR A 42 -8.26 5.95 1.13
C THR A 42 -9.65 6.32 1.61
N LEU A 43 -10.27 5.41 2.35
CA LEU A 43 -11.52 5.66 3.07
C LEU A 43 -11.19 5.60 4.57
N ASN A 44 -11.37 6.72 5.26
CA ASN A 44 -11.23 6.76 6.72
C ASN A 44 -12.61 6.53 7.36
N ARG A 45 -12.79 5.40 8.04
CA ARG A 45 -14.09 4.97 8.58
C ARG A 45 -13.94 4.44 9.99
N ASN A 46 -14.94 4.72 10.81
CA ASN A 46 -15.04 4.13 12.14
C ASN A 46 -15.66 2.74 11.98
N LEU A 47 -14.87 1.70 12.27
CA LEU A 47 -15.23 0.30 12.06
C LEU A 47 -14.93 -0.52 13.32
N GLY A 48 -15.48 -1.73 13.35
CA GLY A 48 -15.36 -2.64 14.48
C GLY A 48 -16.32 -2.29 15.63
N GLU A 49 -16.32 -3.11 16.65
CA GLU A 49 -17.17 -2.92 17.86
C GLU A 49 -16.84 -1.61 18.57
N ASP A 50 -15.55 -1.29 18.68
CA ASP A 50 -15.05 -0.07 19.34
C ASP A 50 -15.22 1.19 18.47
N LYS A 51 -15.74 1.08 17.26
CA LYS A 51 -15.89 2.18 16.29
C LYS A 51 -14.62 3.03 16.14
N THR A 52 -13.45 2.41 16.17
CA THR A 52 -12.17 3.08 16.00
C THR A 52 -11.95 3.50 14.55
N LYS A 53 -11.27 4.62 14.35
CA LYS A 53 -10.97 5.15 13.02
C LYS A 53 -9.98 4.23 12.30
N GLN A 54 -10.42 3.67 11.18
CA GLN A 54 -9.63 2.80 10.31
C GLN A 54 -9.43 3.43 8.95
N THR A 55 -8.25 3.23 8.37
CA THR A 55 -7.94 3.66 7.01
C THR A 55 -7.99 2.46 6.08
N ILE A 56 -8.90 2.48 5.10
CA ILE A 56 -9.03 1.46 4.07
C ILE A 56 -8.32 1.94 2.81
N ASN A 57 -7.33 1.20 2.36
CA ASN A 57 -6.59 1.46 1.12
C ASN A 57 -7.35 0.85 -0.07
N VAL A 58 -7.86 1.70 -0.96
CA VAL A 58 -8.56 1.28 -2.18
C VAL A 58 -7.59 1.29 -3.35
N ILE A 59 -7.38 0.15 -3.98
CA ILE A 59 -6.46 -0.04 -5.10
C ILE A 59 -7.25 -0.50 -6.33
N VAL A 60 -7.14 0.26 -7.40
CA VAL A 60 -7.79 -0.04 -8.68
C VAL A 60 -6.73 -0.03 -9.78
N PRO A 61 -6.26 -1.19 -10.27
CA PRO A 61 -5.23 -1.25 -11.30
C PRO A 61 -5.73 -0.71 -12.64
N LYS A 62 -4.84 -0.06 -13.41
CA LYS A 62 -5.14 0.39 -14.78
C LYS A 62 -5.52 -0.77 -15.70
N ALA A 63 -4.89 -1.91 -15.51
CA ALA A 63 -5.21 -3.18 -16.16
C ALA A 63 -5.04 -4.33 -15.16
N ASN A 64 -5.86 -5.37 -15.29
CA ASN A 64 -5.79 -6.55 -14.40
C ASN A 64 -4.61 -7.47 -14.76
N THR A 65 -4.04 -7.31 -15.95
CA THR A 65 -2.84 -8.05 -16.39
C THR A 65 -1.68 -7.78 -15.45
N ASP A 66 -0.92 -8.82 -15.13
CA ASP A 66 0.29 -8.74 -14.30
C ASP A 66 0.10 -8.19 -12.85
N LEU A 67 -1.14 -8.01 -12.39
CA LEU A 67 -1.39 -7.55 -11.01
C LEU A 67 -0.71 -8.47 -9.99
N SER A 68 -0.65 -9.76 -10.25
CA SER A 68 0.00 -10.76 -9.38
C SER A 68 1.51 -10.55 -9.20
N LYS A 69 2.14 -9.76 -10.05
CA LYS A 69 3.53 -9.32 -9.87
C LYS A 69 3.69 -8.29 -8.74
N TYR A 70 2.59 -7.63 -8.36
CA TYR A 70 2.53 -6.59 -7.33
C TYR A 70 1.68 -7.01 -6.12
N ILE A 71 0.53 -7.62 -6.38
CA ILE A 71 -0.39 -8.11 -5.35
C ILE A 71 -0.87 -9.49 -5.77
N ASN A 72 -0.55 -10.49 -4.96
CA ASN A 72 -0.99 -11.86 -5.19
C ASN A 72 -2.27 -12.11 -4.38
N LEU A 73 -3.42 -11.88 -5.01
CA LEU A 73 -4.72 -12.03 -4.37
C LEU A 73 -5.04 -13.52 -4.19
N MET A 74 -4.82 -14.03 -2.99
CA MET A 74 -5.11 -15.42 -2.60
C MET A 74 -6.26 -15.43 -1.60
N SER A 75 -7.19 -16.35 -1.76
CA SER A 75 -8.30 -16.54 -0.83
C SER A 75 -7.79 -17.00 0.53
N SER A 76 -8.22 -16.32 1.60
CA SER A 76 -7.87 -16.69 2.98
C SER A 76 -8.44 -18.06 3.41
N SER A 77 -9.56 -18.47 2.81
CA SER A 77 -10.22 -19.72 3.18
C SER A 77 -9.81 -20.93 2.33
N THR A 78 -9.49 -20.71 1.05
CA THR A 78 -9.23 -21.80 0.10
C THR A 78 -7.81 -21.84 -0.44
N GLY A 79 -7.02 -20.80 -0.21
CA GLY A 79 -5.69 -20.65 -0.80
C GLY A 79 -5.68 -20.50 -2.32
N LYS A 80 -6.85 -20.41 -2.98
CA LYS A 80 -6.95 -20.26 -4.42
C LYS A 80 -6.80 -18.80 -4.85
N LYS A 81 -6.29 -18.60 -6.06
CA LYS A 81 -6.15 -17.25 -6.64
C LYS A 81 -7.51 -16.62 -6.90
N LEU A 82 -7.69 -15.41 -6.40
CA LEU A 82 -8.87 -14.59 -6.63
C LEU A 82 -8.72 -13.74 -7.90
N LYS A 83 -9.85 -13.55 -8.60
CA LYS A 83 -9.92 -12.69 -9.79
C LYS A 83 -10.81 -11.48 -9.50
N LEU A 84 -10.40 -10.31 -10.00
CA LEU A 84 -11.22 -9.10 -9.94
C LEU A 84 -12.45 -9.26 -10.85
N THR A 85 -13.61 -8.87 -10.33
CA THR A 85 -14.90 -8.93 -11.05
C THR A 85 -15.44 -7.53 -11.31
N ASN A 86 -16.36 -7.39 -12.27
CA ASN A 86 -16.90 -6.09 -12.66
C ASN A 86 -17.87 -5.48 -11.63
N ASN A 87 -18.39 -6.29 -10.74
CA ASN A 87 -19.42 -5.90 -9.75
C ASN A 87 -19.07 -6.30 -8.32
N GLY A 88 -17.81 -6.62 -8.05
CA GLY A 88 -17.39 -7.03 -6.72
C GLY A 88 -16.04 -6.45 -6.32
N VAL A 89 -15.78 -6.50 -5.02
CA VAL A 89 -14.53 -6.06 -4.42
C VAL A 89 -13.86 -7.22 -3.69
N ILE A 90 -12.54 -7.30 -3.75
CA ILE A 90 -11.75 -8.18 -2.91
C ILE A 90 -11.25 -7.37 -1.73
N ILE A 91 -11.49 -7.84 -0.52
CA ILE A 91 -11.08 -7.16 0.71
C ILE A 91 -10.05 -7.97 1.48
N SER A 92 -9.25 -7.29 2.30
CA SER A 92 -8.34 -7.96 3.22
C SER A 92 -9.10 -8.67 4.34
N GLU A 93 -8.52 -9.73 4.89
CA GLU A 93 -9.08 -10.49 6.00
C GLU A 93 -9.36 -9.61 7.22
N LYS A 94 -8.45 -8.69 7.55
CA LYS A 94 -8.66 -7.71 8.63
C LYS A 94 -9.87 -6.81 8.40
N LEU A 95 -10.09 -6.35 7.17
CA LEU A 95 -11.28 -5.56 6.86
C LEU A 95 -12.55 -6.42 6.94
N ALA A 96 -12.47 -7.68 6.51
CA ALA A 96 -13.57 -8.63 6.63
C ALA A 96 -13.97 -8.86 8.09
N GLN A 97 -13.01 -9.04 8.99
CA GLN A 97 -13.26 -9.18 10.43
C GLN A 97 -13.95 -7.94 11.00
N LEU A 98 -13.45 -6.73 10.73
CA LEU A 98 -14.02 -5.48 11.24
C LEU A 98 -15.44 -5.19 10.72
N THR A 99 -15.79 -5.71 9.55
CA THR A 99 -17.10 -5.48 8.92
C THR A 99 -18.00 -6.71 9.01
N ASN A 100 -17.55 -7.79 9.66
CA ASN A 100 -18.19 -9.09 9.69
C ASN A 100 -18.60 -9.58 8.28
N ALA A 101 -17.72 -9.35 7.32
CA ALA A 101 -17.97 -9.61 5.91
C ALA A 101 -17.85 -11.09 5.56
N LYS A 102 -18.70 -11.54 4.64
CA LYS A 102 -18.65 -12.88 4.04
C LYS A 102 -18.63 -12.77 2.53
N VAL A 103 -17.92 -13.67 1.85
CA VAL A 103 -17.90 -13.74 0.38
C VAL A 103 -19.33 -13.96 -0.14
N GLY A 104 -19.68 -13.22 -1.20
CA GLY A 104 -21.03 -13.22 -1.78
C GLY A 104 -21.99 -12.22 -1.14
N HIS A 105 -21.70 -11.70 0.03
CA HIS A 105 -22.53 -10.72 0.75
C HIS A 105 -22.06 -9.28 0.51
N TYR A 106 -22.82 -8.32 1.04
CA TYR A 106 -22.53 -6.90 0.92
C TYR A 106 -22.02 -6.32 2.23
N ILE A 107 -21.02 -5.42 2.14
CA ILE A 107 -20.64 -4.54 3.24
C ILE A 107 -21.12 -3.12 2.94
N LYS A 108 -21.54 -2.40 3.99
CA LYS A 108 -21.94 -0.99 3.89
C LYS A 108 -20.79 -0.11 4.35
N LEU A 109 -20.30 0.74 3.47
CA LEU A 109 -19.29 1.75 3.78
C LEU A 109 -19.69 3.06 3.10
N LYS A 110 -19.27 4.18 3.68
CA LYS A 110 -19.38 5.47 2.99
C LYS A 110 -18.25 5.58 1.94
N ASP A 111 -18.58 6.10 0.76
CA ASP A 111 -17.61 6.41 -0.29
C ASP A 111 -16.80 7.68 0.03
N THR A 112 -15.98 8.14 -0.92
CA THR A 112 -15.17 9.37 -0.78
C THR A 112 -16.00 10.67 -0.65
N ASN A 113 -17.30 10.61 -0.92
CA ASN A 113 -18.24 11.72 -0.81
C ASN A 113 -19.19 11.56 0.40
N ASP A 114 -18.82 10.70 1.37
CA ASP A 114 -19.62 10.34 2.55
C ASP A 114 -21.03 9.76 2.25
N LYS A 115 -21.23 9.24 1.03
CA LYS A 115 -22.47 8.55 0.65
C LYS A 115 -22.36 7.07 0.99
N TRP A 116 -23.39 6.52 1.61
CA TRP A 116 -23.50 5.09 1.90
C TRP A 116 -23.58 4.28 0.61
N LYS A 117 -22.69 3.30 0.49
CA LYS A 117 -22.63 2.34 -0.61
C LYS A 117 -22.60 0.92 -0.08
N LYS A 118 -23.20 0.01 -0.86
CA LYS A 118 -23.15 -1.43 -0.61
C LYS A 118 -22.15 -2.05 -1.56
N PHE A 119 -21.03 -2.51 -1.04
CA PHE A 119 -19.99 -3.18 -1.82
C PHE A 119 -20.18 -4.69 -1.75
N LYS A 120 -20.34 -5.37 -2.88
CA LYS A 120 -20.41 -6.83 -2.94
C LYS A 120 -19.01 -7.40 -2.74
N VAL A 121 -18.84 -8.25 -1.73
CA VAL A 121 -17.57 -8.92 -1.45
C VAL A 121 -17.45 -10.14 -2.37
N SER A 122 -16.59 -10.06 -3.38
CA SER A 122 -16.30 -11.17 -4.31
C SER A 122 -15.17 -12.08 -3.85
N GLY A 123 -14.41 -11.66 -2.85
CA GLY A 123 -13.34 -12.45 -2.25
C GLY A 123 -12.76 -11.80 -1.00
N ILE A 124 -12.22 -12.61 -0.12
CA ILE A 124 -11.46 -12.17 1.06
C ILE A 124 -10.05 -12.72 0.87
N CYS A 125 -9.07 -11.81 0.82
CA CYS A 125 -7.68 -12.19 0.60
C CYS A 125 -6.88 -12.19 1.90
N GLU A 126 -5.94 -13.13 1.95
CA GLU A 126 -5.01 -13.33 3.05
C GLU A 126 -4.01 -12.15 3.16
N MET A 127 -4.48 -11.00 3.65
CA MET A 127 -3.67 -9.82 3.94
C MET A 127 -3.71 -9.53 5.43
N TYR A 128 -2.63 -9.85 6.13
CA TYR A 128 -2.57 -9.79 7.59
C TYR A 128 -2.37 -8.37 8.16
N MET A 129 -1.91 -7.43 7.36
CA MET A 129 -1.67 -6.07 7.82
C MET A 129 -2.37 -5.05 6.92
N GLY A 130 -3.03 -4.08 7.58
CA GLY A 130 -3.79 -3.02 6.91
C GLY A 130 -5.16 -3.47 6.40
N HIS A 131 -5.95 -2.49 6.04
CA HIS A 131 -7.28 -2.69 5.48
C HIS A 131 -7.22 -2.33 4.01
N TYR A 132 -7.49 -3.31 3.15
CA TYR A 132 -7.41 -3.14 1.71
C TYR A 132 -8.71 -3.52 1.03
N MET A 133 -9.02 -2.78 -0.03
CA MET A 133 -10.09 -3.07 -0.96
C MET A 133 -9.53 -2.97 -2.38
N VAL A 134 -9.55 -4.07 -3.12
CA VAL A 134 -9.05 -4.13 -4.49
C VAL A 134 -10.21 -4.43 -5.43
N MET A 135 -10.31 -3.66 -6.50
CA MET A 135 -11.37 -3.82 -7.50
C MET A 135 -10.88 -3.45 -8.89
N ASN A 136 -11.61 -3.83 -9.93
CA ASN A 136 -11.31 -3.39 -11.28
C ASN A 136 -11.96 -2.02 -11.60
N LYS A 137 -11.70 -1.47 -12.78
CA LYS A 137 -12.23 -0.17 -13.22
C LYS A 137 -13.76 -0.12 -13.26
N GLN A 138 -14.39 -1.21 -13.71
CA GLN A 138 -15.85 -1.28 -13.84
C GLN A 138 -16.51 -1.24 -12.47
N ALA A 139 -16.00 -2.03 -11.51
CA ALA A 139 -16.46 -1.98 -10.14
C ALA A 139 -16.23 -0.61 -9.50
N TYR A 140 -15.06 0.02 -9.76
CA TYR A 140 -14.79 1.37 -9.28
C TYR A 140 -15.82 2.39 -9.80
N LYS A 141 -16.07 2.41 -11.10
CA LYS A 141 -17.08 3.28 -11.71
C LYS A 141 -18.46 3.04 -11.11
N HIS A 142 -18.84 1.78 -10.93
CA HIS A 142 -20.12 1.40 -10.34
C HIS A 142 -20.30 1.86 -8.89
N TYR A 143 -19.28 1.69 -8.05
CA TYR A 143 -19.40 1.98 -6.61
C TYR A 143 -19.13 3.44 -6.25
N PHE A 144 -18.24 4.11 -6.96
CA PHE A 144 -17.84 5.48 -6.65
C PHE A 144 -18.52 6.54 -7.52
N ASP A 145 -19.30 6.14 -8.54
CA ASP A 145 -19.95 7.05 -9.48
C ASP A 145 -18.96 8.05 -10.11
N LYS A 146 -17.73 7.59 -10.40
CA LYS A 146 -16.64 8.40 -10.94
C LYS A 146 -16.00 7.75 -12.15
N GLU A 147 -15.60 8.57 -13.11
CA GLU A 147 -14.76 8.10 -14.20
C GLU A 147 -13.38 7.67 -13.67
N TYR A 148 -12.88 6.56 -14.21
CA TYR A 148 -11.59 6.03 -13.82
C TYR A 148 -10.44 6.89 -14.36
N LYS A 149 -9.59 7.36 -13.46
CA LYS A 149 -8.32 8.02 -13.78
C LYS A 149 -7.22 7.47 -12.88
N THR A 150 -6.05 7.19 -13.44
CA THR A 150 -4.88 6.83 -12.64
C THR A 150 -4.35 8.06 -11.90
N ASN A 151 -3.97 7.86 -10.66
CA ASN A 151 -3.40 8.90 -9.81
C ASN A 151 -2.18 8.42 -9.01
N GLY A 152 -1.64 7.24 -9.34
CA GLY A 152 -0.50 6.70 -8.61
C GLY A 152 0.08 5.45 -9.24
N TYR A 153 1.06 4.90 -8.55
CA TYR A 153 1.85 3.75 -8.99
C TYR A 153 2.10 2.78 -7.84
N LEU A 154 1.97 1.48 -8.13
CA LEU A 154 2.61 0.43 -7.34
C LEU A 154 4.04 0.29 -7.85
N ILE A 155 5.03 0.38 -6.98
CA ILE A 155 6.44 0.37 -7.36
C ILE A 155 7.17 -0.73 -6.60
N THR A 156 7.99 -1.48 -7.33
CA THR A 156 8.96 -2.42 -6.77
C THR A 156 10.36 -1.93 -7.13
N THR A 157 11.22 -1.77 -6.14
CA THR A 157 12.59 -1.29 -6.30
C THR A 157 13.58 -2.45 -6.37
N LYS A 158 14.80 -2.18 -6.85
CA LYS A 158 15.92 -3.10 -6.65
C LYS A 158 16.33 -3.11 -5.16
N SER A 159 17.02 -4.16 -4.75
CA SER A 159 17.46 -4.33 -3.36
C SER A 159 18.27 -3.13 -2.87
N GLY A 160 17.93 -2.61 -1.68
CA GLY A 160 18.62 -1.47 -1.06
C GLY A 160 18.33 -0.10 -1.70
N LYS A 161 17.42 -0.01 -2.70
CA LYS A 161 17.13 1.24 -3.41
C LYS A 161 15.83 1.91 -3.00
N LEU A 162 15.07 1.33 -2.05
CA LEU A 162 13.77 1.85 -1.63
C LEU A 162 13.83 3.32 -1.20
N GLN A 163 14.74 3.65 -0.29
CA GLN A 163 14.86 5.01 0.24
C GLN A 163 15.29 6.00 -0.85
N THR A 164 16.33 5.67 -1.62
CA THR A 164 16.83 6.50 -2.72
C THR A 164 15.75 6.79 -3.77
N VAL A 165 14.97 5.76 -4.16
CA VAL A 165 13.88 5.93 -5.13
C VAL A 165 12.76 6.77 -4.52
N SER A 166 12.41 6.56 -3.25
CA SER A 166 11.39 7.38 -2.57
C SER A 166 11.77 8.86 -2.56
N GLU A 167 13.01 9.19 -2.19
CA GLU A 167 13.50 10.56 -2.16
C GLU A 167 13.50 11.22 -3.54
N LYS A 168 13.99 10.50 -4.56
CA LYS A 168 14.04 11.01 -5.93
C LYS A 168 12.64 11.22 -6.51
N LEU A 169 11.71 10.28 -6.30
CA LEU A 169 10.32 10.43 -6.73
C LEU A 169 9.66 11.66 -6.09
N MET A 170 9.89 11.89 -4.79
CA MET A 170 9.39 13.10 -4.11
C MET A 170 10.04 14.37 -4.65
N ALA A 171 11.34 14.33 -4.95
CA ALA A 171 12.08 15.47 -5.49
C ALA A 171 11.59 15.92 -6.89
N THR A 172 10.92 15.05 -7.66
CA THR A 172 10.32 15.45 -8.96
C THR A 172 9.22 16.51 -8.81
N GLY A 173 8.62 16.64 -7.63
CA GLY A 173 7.44 17.45 -7.38
C GLY A 173 6.14 16.92 -8.02
N ALA A 174 6.21 15.82 -8.77
CA ALA A 174 5.02 15.18 -9.36
C ALA A 174 4.30 14.24 -8.38
N ILE A 175 4.97 13.82 -7.30
CA ILE A 175 4.45 12.94 -6.26
C ILE A 175 4.11 13.75 -5.02
N LYS A 176 2.89 13.61 -4.51
CA LYS A 176 2.43 14.26 -3.27
C LYS A 176 2.64 13.43 -2.02
N GLY A 177 2.85 12.12 -2.18
CA GLY A 177 3.05 11.23 -1.05
C GLY A 177 3.43 9.82 -1.46
N ILE A 178 4.20 9.18 -0.60
CA ILE A 178 4.63 7.79 -0.74
C ILE A 178 4.19 7.01 0.50
N ASN A 179 3.48 5.92 0.27
CA ASN A 179 3.14 4.95 1.30
C ASN A 179 4.03 3.72 1.09
N GLN A 180 5.04 3.57 1.95
CA GLN A 180 5.92 2.40 1.93
C GLN A 180 5.20 1.20 2.53
N ASN A 181 5.36 0.04 1.89
CA ASN A 181 4.81 -1.20 2.41
C ASN A 181 5.71 -1.78 3.51
N VAL A 182 5.38 -1.49 4.76
CA VAL A 182 6.07 -2.02 5.94
C VAL A 182 6.01 -3.56 6.06
N ASN A 183 5.13 -4.21 5.29
CA ASN A 183 5.03 -5.68 5.25
C ASN A 183 6.08 -6.35 4.36
N ASN A 184 6.86 -5.57 3.64
CA ASN A 184 7.94 -6.13 2.87
C ASN A 184 9.06 -6.57 3.84
N LYS A 185 9.41 -7.85 3.80
CA LYS A 185 10.49 -8.42 4.62
C LYS A 185 11.77 -7.55 4.58
N LYS A 186 12.08 -6.98 3.40
CA LYS A 186 13.22 -6.06 3.23
C LYS A 186 13.09 -4.77 4.05
N THR A 187 11.90 -4.20 4.16
CA THR A 187 11.65 -3.00 4.97
C THR A 187 11.82 -3.32 6.45
N ILE A 188 11.31 -4.46 6.89
CA ILE A 188 11.49 -4.95 8.27
C ILE A 188 12.96 -5.24 8.54
N ASP A 189 13.66 -5.92 7.65
CA ASP A 189 15.10 -6.23 7.79
C ASP A 189 15.93 -4.93 7.85
N ASN A 190 15.59 -3.90 7.06
CA ASN A 190 16.26 -2.61 7.11
C ASN A 190 16.00 -1.87 8.43
N LEU A 191 14.78 -1.93 8.98
CA LEU A 191 14.45 -1.37 10.28
C LEU A 191 15.22 -2.07 11.39
N ILE A 192 15.28 -3.41 11.37
CA ILE A 192 16.04 -4.22 12.34
C ILE A 192 17.54 -3.86 12.26
N ASN A 193 18.10 -3.77 11.06
CA ASN A 193 19.51 -3.40 10.88
C ASN A 193 19.81 -1.97 11.39
N SER A 194 18.87 -1.04 11.20
CA SER A 194 19.01 0.32 11.74
C SER A 194 18.96 0.34 13.26
N LEU A 195 18.04 -0.41 13.86
CA LEU A 195 17.95 -0.58 15.32
C LEU A 195 19.21 -1.21 15.90
N ASN A 196 19.74 -2.25 15.25
CA ASN A 196 20.98 -2.90 15.68
C ASN A 196 22.18 -1.92 15.70
N LYS A 197 22.27 -1.03 14.72
CA LYS A 197 23.31 0.02 14.72
C LYS A 197 23.18 0.96 15.91
N VAL A 198 21.96 1.39 16.22
CA VAL A 198 21.69 2.25 17.39
C VAL A 198 22.07 1.54 18.69
N ILE A 199 21.71 0.26 18.83
CA ILE A 199 22.06 -0.56 20.00
C ILE A 199 23.59 -0.66 20.17
N LEU A 200 24.33 -0.90 19.09
CA LEU A 200 25.80 -0.95 19.13
C LEU A 200 26.41 0.38 19.61
N ILE A 201 25.89 1.51 19.14
CA ILE A 201 26.33 2.83 19.59
C ILE A 201 26.05 3.01 21.08
N LEU A 202 24.87 2.63 21.56
CA LEU A 202 24.51 2.72 22.98
C LEU A 202 25.42 1.85 23.86
N ILE A 203 25.74 0.62 23.41
CA ILE A 203 26.67 -0.27 24.11
C ILE A 203 28.07 0.38 24.21
N ALA A 204 28.56 0.94 23.10
CA ALA A 204 29.88 1.61 23.08
C ALA A 204 29.92 2.80 24.05
N ILE A 205 28.89 3.66 24.04
CA ILE A 205 28.79 4.80 24.97
C ILE A 205 28.72 4.33 26.41
N SER A 206 27.90 3.34 26.72
CA SER A 206 27.74 2.77 28.05
C SER A 206 29.07 2.17 28.58
N THR A 207 29.82 1.48 27.73
CA THR A 207 31.13 0.91 28.07
C THR A 207 32.13 2.03 28.39
N ILE A 208 32.19 3.11 27.58
CA ILE A 208 33.07 4.25 27.86
C ILE A 208 32.71 4.90 29.19
N LEU A 209 31.41 5.12 29.45
CA LEU A 209 30.96 5.71 30.72
C LEU A 209 31.34 4.83 31.92
N ALA A 210 31.18 3.50 31.82
CA ALA A 210 31.58 2.56 32.86
C ALA A 210 33.07 2.64 33.15
N LEU A 211 33.92 2.72 32.11
CA LEU A 211 35.35 2.89 32.25
C LEU A 211 35.71 4.20 32.96
N VAL A 212 35.07 5.29 32.59
CA VAL A 212 35.29 6.60 33.24
C VAL A 212 34.97 6.53 34.74
N VAL A 213 33.85 5.86 35.11
CA VAL A 213 33.46 5.72 36.51
C VAL A 213 34.41 4.85 37.28
N ILE A 214 34.99 3.81 36.68
CA ILE A 214 35.96 2.91 37.35
C ILE A 214 37.32 3.60 37.59
N TYR A 215 37.72 4.50 36.66
CA TYR A 215 39.02 5.18 36.73
C TYR A 215 38.97 6.53 37.45
N ASN A 216 37.80 7.00 37.91
CA ASN A 216 37.66 8.22 38.71
C ASN A 216 37.49 7.88 40.19
#